data_9fbded0db76b21a21a11ec4fddc1d0fb
#
_entry.id   9fbded0db76b21a21a11ec4fddc1d0fb
#
_cell.length_a   1.000
_cell.length_b   1.000
_cell.length_c   1.000
_cell.angle_alpha   90.00
_cell.angle_beta   90.00
_cell.angle_gamma   90.00
#
_symmetry.space_group_name_H-M   'P 1'
#
loop_
_entity.id
_entity.type
_entity.pdbx_description
1 polymer ?
#
loop_
_entity_poly.entity_id
_entity_poly.type
_entity_poly.pdbx_seq_one_letter_code
_entity_poly.pdbx_strand_id
1 'polypeptide(L)'
;MAARWQGVIALLLLIIISYVDRVNISVMILNPEFAAHFQLNENRMLQGMLMTCFLLGYGFSALLLTPVIESRWHYRQGLLSSIAIWALVCAISPLLGSLLGMLIARIVLGVAEGPLFSLKTRFINDNFAADEIGKPNALTALGVSLGLAVGFPLVTWLMAHVGWIGS
;
A
#
# COMPACT_ATOMS: atom_id res chain seq x y z
N MET A 1 22.67 18.05 0.20
CA MET A 1 22.92 16.60 0.13
C MET A 1 22.06 15.79 1.11
N ALA A 2 22.08 16.10 2.41
CA ALA A 2 21.34 15.33 3.41
C ALA A 2 19.83 15.29 3.16
N ALA A 3 19.22 16.40 2.71
CA ALA A 3 17.77 16.48 2.52
C ALA A 3 17.23 15.50 1.44
N ARG A 4 17.96 15.30 0.35
CA ARG A 4 17.52 14.37 -0.71
C ARG A 4 17.59 12.92 -0.25
N TRP A 5 18.59 12.57 0.56
CA TRP A 5 18.69 11.23 1.14
C TRP A 5 17.66 11.00 2.24
N GLN A 6 17.30 12.03 3.00
CA GLN A 6 16.17 11.95 3.93
C GLN A 6 14.86 11.65 3.19
N GLY A 7 14.65 12.28 2.02
CA GLY A 7 13.52 11.98 1.16
C GLY A 7 13.53 10.53 0.65
N VAL A 8 14.68 10.01 0.25
CA VAL A 8 14.83 8.62 -0.18
C VAL A 8 14.52 7.65 0.97
N ILE A 9 15.00 7.93 2.18
CA ILE A 9 14.71 7.10 3.35
C ILE A 9 13.22 7.13 3.68
N ALA A 10 12.58 8.30 3.62
CA ALA A 10 11.14 8.43 3.82
C ALA A 10 10.35 7.61 2.80
N LEU A 11 10.75 7.64 1.53
CA LEU A 11 10.13 6.82 0.47
C LEU A 11 10.36 5.33 0.70
N LEU A 12 11.55 4.93 1.15
CA LEU A 12 11.84 3.55 1.51
C LEU A 12 10.90 3.06 2.61
N LEU A 13 10.71 3.85 3.66
CA LEU A 13 9.80 3.52 4.75
C LEU A 13 8.35 3.43 4.28
N LEU A 14 7.92 4.36 3.42
CA LEU A 14 6.57 4.31 2.83
C LEU A 14 6.35 3.04 2.02
N ILE A 15 7.33 2.62 1.23
CA ILE A 15 7.24 1.41 0.44
C ILE A 15 7.19 0.17 1.35
N ILE A 16 7.99 0.12 2.40
CA ILE A 16 7.95 -0.97 3.38
C ILE A 16 6.56 -1.08 4.00
N ILE A 17 6.01 0.04 4.46
CA ILE A 17 4.66 0.09 5.06
C ILE A 17 3.59 -0.33 4.06
N SER A 18 3.68 0.13 2.82
CA SER A 18 2.75 -0.24 1.75
C SER A 18 2.72 -1.75 1.53
N TYR A 19 3.88 -2.40 1.50
CA TYR A 19 3.94 -3.85 1.31
C TYR A 19 3.53 -4.64 2.54
N VAL A 20 3.78 -4.14 3.74
CA VAL A 20 3.22 -4.72 4.97
C VAL A 20 1.69 -4.69 4.92
N ASP A 21 1.12 -3.58 4.50
CA ASP A 21 -0.33 -3.44 4.34
C ASP A 21 -0.91 -4.39 3.28
N ARG A 22 -0.21 -4.61 2.17
CA ARG A 22 -0.62 -5.59 1.15
C ARG A 22 -0.60 -7.02 1.67
N VAL A 23 0.40 -7.35 2.46
CA VAL A 23 0.53 -8.67 3.09
C VAL A 23 -0.60 -8.90 4.09
N ASN A 24 -1.04 -7.85 4.76
CA ASN A 24 -2.07 -7.93 5.80
C ASN A 24 -3.32 -8.67 5.33
N ILE A 25 -3.88 -8.30 4.16
CA ILE A 25 -5.08 -8.96 3.65
C ILE A 25 -4.84 -10.45 3.33
N SER A 26 -3.64 -10.79 2.86
CA SER A 26 -3.29 -12.18 2.55
C SER A 26 -3.28 -13.05 3.80
N VAL A 27 -2.81 -12.52 4.92
CA VAL A 27 -2.81 -13.21 6.22
C VAL A 27 -4.20 -13.21 6.84
N MET A 28 -4.94 -12.10 6.72
CA MET A 28 -6.31 -11.99 7.25
C MET A 28 -7.26 -13.03 6.64
N ILE A 29 -7.15 -13.29 5.34
CA ILE A 29 -7.97 -14.28 4.65
C ILE A 29 -7.80 -15.69 5.29
N LEU A 30 -6.62 -15.99 5.80
CA LEU A 30 -6.32 -17.26 6.44
C LEU A 30 -6.81 -17.31 7.90
N ASN A 31 -7.20 -16.20 8.48
CA ASN A 31 -7.68 -16.15 9.87
C ASN A 31 -9.11 -16.67 9.92
N PRO A 32 -9.40 -17.70 10.76
CA PRO A 32 -10.73 -18.30 10.84
C PRO A 32 -11.83 -17.34 11.29
N GLU A 33 -11.51 -16.43 12.20
CA GLU A 33 -12.47 -15.45 12.71
C GLU A 33 -12.85 -14.43 11.63
N PHE A 34 -11.86 -13.93 10.88
CA PHE A 34 -12.09 -13.03 9.75
C PHE A 34 -12.92 -13.72 8.68
N ALA A 35 -12.57 -14.93 8.30
CA ALA A 35 -13.28 -15.68 7.28
C ALA A 35 -14.72 -15.99 7.70
N ALA A 36 -14.94 -16.30 8.97
CA ALA A 36 -16.27 -16.55 9.51
C ALA A 36 -17.13 -15.27 9.53
N HIS A 37 -16.54 -14.14 9.94
CA HIS A 37 -17.24 -12.85 10.00
C HIS A 37 -17.77 -12.42 8.63
N PHE A 38 -17.00 -12.60 7.58
CA PHE A 38 -17.36 -12.22 6.20
C PHE A 38 -17.89 -13.38 5.37
N GLN A 39 -18.10 -14.56 5.97
CA GLN A 39 -18.61 -15.76 5.29
C GLN A 39 -17.74 -16.20 4.11
N LEU A 40 -16.44 -16.16 4.30
CA LEU A 40 -15.45 -16.48 3.25
C LEU A 40 -14.94 -17.93 3.28
N ASN A 41 -15.33 -18.73 4.29
CA ASN A 41 -14.72 -20.04 4.55
C ASN A 41 -14.73 -21.00 3.37
N GLU A 42 -15.79 -20.98 2.55
CA GLU A 42 -15.92 -21.85 1.38
C GLU A 42 -15.91 -21.09 0.06
N ASN A 43 -15.70 -19.77 0.09
CA ASN A 43 -15.80 -18.93 -1.08
C ASN A 43 -14.43 -18.37 -1.47
N ARG A 44 -13.65 -19.18 -2.18
CA ARG A 44 -12.33 -18.77 -2.69
C ARG A 44 -12.39 -17.61 -3.67
N MET A 45 -13.50 -17.49 -4.39
CA MET A 45 -13.71 -16.38 -5.32
C MET A 45 -13.76 -15.04 -4.59
N LEU A 46 -14.53 -14.94 -3.50
CA LEU A 46 -14.60 -13.73 -2.68
C LEU A 46 -13.28 -13.44 -1.97
N GLN A 47 -12.57 -14.47 -1.51
CA GLN A 47 -11.24 -14.31 -0.94
C GLN A 47 -10.27 -13.68 -1.96
N GLY A 48 -10.30 -14.18 -3.18
CA GLY A 48 -9.50 -13.63 -4.27
C GLY A 48 -9.92 -12.21 -4.66
N MET A 49 -11.20 -11.89 -4.59
CA MET A 49 -11.71 -10.55 -4.90
C MET A 49 -11.17 -9.48 -3.94
N LEU A 50 -10.95 -9.80 -2.67
CA LEU A 50 -10.36 -8.85 -1.72
C LEU A 50 -8.96 -8.40 -2.16
N MET A 51 -8.19 -9.29 -2.76
CA MET A 51 -6.88 -8.95 -3.32
C MET A 51 -7.02 -8.30 -4.69
N THR A 52 -7.89 -8.82 -5.54
CA THR A 52 -8.09 -8.33 -6.91
C THR A 52 -8.62 -6.90 -6.93
N CYS A 53 -9.53 -6.53 -6.04
CA CYS A 53 -10.06 -5.17 -5.94
C CYS A 53 -8.93 -4.15 -5.67
N PHE A 54 -7.99 -4.48 -4.79
CA PHE A 54 -6.82 -3.63 -4.57
C PHE A 54 -6.01 -3.46 -5.86
N LEU A 55 -5.70 -4.55 -6.53
CA LEU A 55 -4.91 -4.55 -7.77
C LEU A 55 -5.60 -3.79 -8.90
N LEU A 56 -6.92 -3.91 -9.02
CA LEU A 56 -7.70 -3.17 -10.01
C LEU A 56 -7.66 -1.67 -9.73
N GLY A 57 -7.87 -1.26 -8.48
CA GLY A 57 -7.77 0.14 -8.08
C GLY A 57 -6.37 0.68 -8.29
N TYR A 58 -5.36 -0.09 -7.94
CA TYR A 58 -3.95 0.27 -8.13
C TYR A 58 -3.60 0.45 -9.61
N GLY A 59 -3.95 -0.52 -10.44
CA GLY A 59 -3.66 -0.47 -11.88
C GLY A 59 -4.39 0.66 -12.58
N PHE A 60 -5.67 0.86 -12.26
CA PHE A 60 -6.47 1.94 -12.81
C PHE A 60 -5.89 3.30 -12.43
N SER A 61 -5.54 3.48 -11.16
CA SER A 61 -4.95 4.72 -10.65
C SER A 61 -3.57 4.98 -11.27
N ALA A 62 -2.72 3.96 -11.35
CA ALA A 62 -1.40 4.09 -11.93
C ALA A 62 -1.46 4.48 -13.41
N LEU A 63 -2.44 3.96 -14.14
CA LEU A 63 -2.56 4.18 -15.58
C LEU A 63 -3.25 5.50 -15.90
N LEU A 64 -4.34 5.85 -15.22
CA LEU A 64 -5.19 6.99 -15.57
C LEU A 64 -5.04 8.19 -14.65
N LEU A 65 -4.89 7.97 -13.35
CA LEU A 65 -4.83 9.04 -12.36
C LEU A 65 -3.43 9.64 -12.23
N THR A 66 -2.40 8.81 -12.30
CA THR A 66 -1.01 9.25 -12.13
C THR A 66 -0.60 10.32 -13.15
N PRO A 67 -0.89 10.19 -14.47
CA PRO A 67 -0.56 11.25 -15.41
C PRO A 67 -1.24 12.59 -15.10
N VAL A 68 -2.47 12.57 -14.60
CA VAL A 68 -3.21 13.78 -14.20
C VAL A 68 -2.55 14.44 -12.99
N ILE A 69 -2.17 13.64 -11.99
CA ILE A 69 -1.50 14.15 -10.79
C ILE A 69 -0.14 14.75 -11.15
N GLU A 70 0.63 14.06 -11.98
CA GLU A 70 1.96 14.51 -12.38
C GLU A 70 1.91 15.80 -13.22
N SER A 71 0.86 15.99 -14.03
CA SER A 71 0.72 17.18 -14.86
C SER A 71 0.21 18.40 -14.10
N ARG A 72 -0.53 18.20 -13.01
CA ARG A 72 -1.20 19.30 -12.28
C ARG A 72 -0.61 19.61 -10.92
N TRP A 73 -0.04 18.59 -10.25
CA TRP A 73 0.43 18.68 -8.89
C TRP A 73 1.93 18.42 -8.81
N HIS A 74 2.57 19.08 -7.86
CA HIS A 74 3.92 18.73 -7.47
C HIS A 74 3.92 17.37 -6.79
N TYR A 75 5.00 16.59 -6.94
CA TYR A 75 5.09 15.24 -6.36
C TYR A 75 4.79 15.21 -4.85
N ARG A 76 5.16 16.27 -4.13
CA ARG A 76 4.91 16.39 -2.70
C ARG A 76 3.42 16.41 -2.38
N GLN A 77 2.64 17.18 -3.13
CA GLN A 77 1.18 17.25 -2.96
C GLN A 77 0.53 15.89 -3.26
N GLY A 78 0.96 15.24 -4.33
CA GLY A 78 0.47 13.91 -4.71
C GLY A 78 0.78 12.87 -3.65
N LEU A 79 2.01 12.84 -3.14
CA LEU A 79 2.43 11.91 -2.08
C LEU A 79 1.65 12.14 -0.78
N LEU A 80 1.53 13.40 -0.36
CA LEU A 80 0.80 13.74 0.88
C LEU A 80 -0.67 13.36 0.77
N SER A 81 -1.31 13.61 -0.38
CA SER A 81 -2.70 13.23 -0.61
C SER A 81 -2.87 11.72 -0.60
N SER A 82 -1.99 10.98 -1.25
CA SER A 82 -2.00 9.52 -1.26
C SER A 82 -1.85 8.94 0.14
N ILE A 83 -0.92 9.46 0.92
CA ILE A 83 -0.67 9.03 2.30
C ILE A 83 -1.89 9.32 3.17
N ALA A 84 -2.50 10.50 3.03
CA ALA A 84 -3.66 10.89 3.83
C ALA A 84 -4.86 9.97 3.55
N ILE A 85 -5.16 9.69 2.28
CA ILE A 85 -6.25 8.80 1.89
C ILE A 85 -5.96 7.37 2.36
N TRP A 86 -4.73 6.90 2.16
CA TRP A 86 -4.31 5.57 2.60
C TRP A 86 -4.45 5.38 4.11
N ALA A 87 -3.93 6.33 4.90
CA ALA A 87 -4.05 6.29 6.35
C ALA A 87 -5.51 6.31 6.82
N LEU A 88 -6.34 7.14 6.19
CA LEU A 88 -7.77 7.24 6.51
C LEU A 88 -8.49 5.93 6.23
N VAL A 89 -8.26 5.32 5.07
CA VAL A 89 -8.89 4.05 4.69
C VAL A 89 -8.45 2.94 5.63
N CYS A 90 -7.16 2.86 5.97
CA CYS A 90 -6.65 1.87 6.92
C CYS A 90 -7.28 2.03 8.31
N ALA A 91 -7.47 3.28 8.76
CA ALA A 91 -8.09 3.56 10.06
C ALA A 91 -9.58 3.19 10.09
N ILE A 92 -10.29 3.36 8.97
CA ILE A 92 -11.72 3.08 8.87
C ILE A 92 -12.01 1.61 8.58
N SER A 93 -11.12 0.90 7.89
CA SER A 93 -11.34 -0.48 7.45
C SER A 93 -11.85 -1.43 8.55
N PRO A 94 -11.30 -1.43 9.78
CA PRO A 94 -11.79 -2.31 10.84
C PRO A 94 -13.22 -2.02 11.27
N LEU A 95 -13.72 -0.81 11.02
CA LEU A 95 -15.07 -0.39 11.37
C LEU A 95 -16.11 -0.83 10.33
N LEU A 96 -15.67 -1.29 9.15
CA LEU A 96 -16.54 -1.74 8.08
C LEU A 96 -16.97 -3.18 8.36
N GLY A 97 -18.23 -3.35 8.76
CA GLY A 97 -18.78 -4.65 9.13
C GLY A 97 -19.28 -5.49 7.96
N SER A 98 -19.25 -4.99 6.73
CA SER A 98 -19.77 -5.67 5.54
C SER A 98 -18.67 -6.03 4.55
N LEU A 99 -18.86 -7.13 3.83
CA LEU A 99 -17.93 -7.54 2.76
C LEU A 99 -17.86 -6.48 1.65
N LEU A 100 -19.00 -5.89 1.27
CA LEU A 100 -19.04 -4.83 0.27
C LEU A 100 -18.21 -3.62 0.69
N GLY A 101 -18.30 -3.22 1.97
CA GLY A 101 -17.49 -2.15 2.53
C GLY A 101 -16.00 -2.45 2.45
N MET A 102 -15.60 -3.68 2.76
CA MET A 102 -14.20 -4.12 2.66
C MET A 102 -13.70 -4.11 1.21
N LEU A 103 -14.52 -4.55 0.25
CA LEU A 103 -14.16 -4.53 -1.17
C LEU A 103 -13.96 -3.10 -1.67
N ILE A 104 -14.86 -2.19 -1.30
CA ILE A 104 -14.75 -0.77 -1.65
C ILE A 104 -13.49 -0.16 -1.01
N ALA A 105 -13.22 -0.47 0.24
CA ALA A 105 -12.02 0.00 0.94
C ALA A 105 -10.74 -0.47 0.23
N ARG A 106 -10.71 -1.71 -0.25
CA ARG A 106 -9.56 -2.24 -1.01
C ARG A 106 -9.37 -1.51 -2.34
N ILE A 107 -10.45 -1.17 -3.05
CA ILE A 107 -10.36 -0.40 -4.28
C ILE A 107 -9.80 0.99 -4.00
N VAL A 108 -10.32 1.70 -3.00
CA VAL A 108 -9.86 3.04 -2.61
C VAL A 108 -8.40 3.02 -2.18
N LEU A 109 -8.01 2.01 -1.42
CA LEU A 109 -6.63 1.83 -0.98
C LEU A 109 -5.69 1.65 -2.18
N GLY A 110 -6.08 0.83 -3.16
CA GLY A 110 -5.33 0.66 -4.40
C GLY A 110 -5.20 1.95 -5.18
N VAL A 111 -6.28 2.73 -5.30
CA VAL A 111 -6.26 4.05 -5.96
C VAL A 111 -5.30 5.00 -5.24
N ALA A 112 -5.29 5.00 -3.91
CA ALA A 112 -4.40 5.86 -3.13
C ALA A 112 -2.93 5.47 -3.28
N GLU A 113 -2.61 4.21 -3.41
CA GLU A 113 -1.23 3.71 -3.53
C GLU A 113 -0.71 3.69 -4.97
N GLY A 114 -1.59 3.74 -5.99
CA GLY A 114 -1.19 3.65 -7.39
C GLY A 114 -0.10 4.63 -7.82
N PRO A 115 -0.20 5.92 -7.49
CA PRO A 115 0.80 6.90 -7.87
C PRO A 115 2.13 6.82 -7.13
N LEU A 116 2.24 6.05 -6.06
CA LEU A 116 3.40 6.06 -5.15
C LEU A 116 4.73 5.82 -5.88
N PHE A 117 4.81 4.79 -6.71
CA PHE A 117 6.06 4.44 -7.40
C PHE A 117 6.42 5.46 -8.48
N SER A 118 5.44 6.00 -9.17
CA SER A 118 5.66 7.02 -10.18
C SER A 118 6.14 8.33 -9.56
N LEU A 119 5.52 8.75 -8.46
CA LEU A 119 5.92 9.94 -7.72
C LEU A 119 7.28 9.76 -7.05
N LYS A 120 7.58 8.56 -6.58
CA LYS A 120 8.92 8.19 -6.09
C LYS A 120 9.97 8.38 -7.20
N THR A 121 9.73 7.86 -8.37
CA THR A 121 10.64 7.97 -9.51
C THR A 121 10.85 9.43 -9.89
N ARG A 122 9.78 10.22 -9.91
CA ARG A 122 9.86 11.67 -10.19
C ARG A 122 10.70 12.39 -9.13
N PHE A 123 10.50 12.10 -7.86
CA PHE A 123 11.31 12.67 -6.78
C PHE A 123 12.80 12.40 -6.99
N ILE A 124 13.14 11.15 -7.31
CA ILE A 124 14.54 10.74 -7.51
C ILE A 124 15.11 11.47 -8.74
N ASN A 125 14.39 11.52 -9.84
CA ASN A 125 14.85 12.17 -11.05
C ASN A 125 15.02 13.69 -10.87
N ASP A 126 14.20 14.31 -10.04
CA ASP A 126 14.27 15.76 -9.78
C ASP A 126 15.41 16.14 -8.82
N ASN A 127 15.84 15.22 -7.95
CA ASN A 127 16.81 15.51 -6.88
C ASN A 127 18.16 14.85 -7.07
N PHE A 128 18.32 13.97 -8.05
CA PHE A 128 19.56 13.25 -8.33
C PHE A 128 19.93 13.40 -9.80
N ALA A 129 21.23 13.48 -10.08
CA ALA A 129 21.74 13.51 -11.46
C ALA A 129 21.50 12.14 -12.13
N ALA A 130 21.47 12.12 -13.48
CA ALA A 130 21.19 10.90 -14.24
C ALA A 130 22.15 9.74 -13.95
N ASP A 131 23.39 10.05 -13.60
CA ASP A 131 24.42 9.07 -13.25
C ASP A 131 24.35 8.62 -11.77
N GLU A 132 23.54 9.29 -10.94
CA GLU A 132 23.40 9.05 -9.51
C GLU A 132 22.07 8.34 -9.13
N ILE A 133 21.15 8.14 -10.08
CA ILE A 133 19.82 7.60 -9.79
C ILE A 133 19.79 6.13 -9.40
N GLY A 134 20.85 5.38 -9.71
CA GLY A 134 20.91 3.94 -9.44
C GLY A 134 20.83 3.60 -7.96
N LYS A 135 21.56 4.31 -7.11
CA LYS A 135 21.58 4.06 -5.66
C LYS A 135 20.23 4.32 -4.99
N PRO A 136 19.58 5.51 -5.17
CA PRO A 136 18.27 5.74 -4.55
C PRO A 136 17.20 4.81 -5.10
N ASN A 137 17.22 4.46 -6.38
CA ASN A 137 16.28 3.49 -6.95
C ASN A 137 16.48 2.10 -6.36
N ALA A 138 17.71 1.65 -6.22
CA ALA A 138 18.03 0.36 -5.61
C ALA A 138 17.59 0.31 -4.15
N LEU A 139 17.86 1.38 -3.39
CA LEU A 139 17.48 1.46 -1.98
C LEU A 139 15.96 1.41 -1.80
N THR A 140 15.22 2.18 -2.60
CA THR A 140 13.74 2.17 -2.52
C THR A 140 13.15 0.84 -3.02
N ALA A 141 13.74 0.22 -4.03
CA ALA A 141 13.33 -1.11 -4.50
C ALA A 141 13.53 -2.18 -3.42
N LEU A 142 14.55 -2.04 -2.57
CA LEU A 142 14.78 -2.93 -1.44
C LEU A 142 13.61 -2.91 -0.46
N GLY A 143 12.87 -1.80 -0.39
CA GLY A 143 11.68 -1.67 0.45
C GLY A 143 10.60 -2.70 0.14
N VAL A 144 10.47 -3.14 -1.11
CA VAL A 144 9.54 -4.21 -1.50
C VAL A 144 9.90 -5.52 -0.79
N SER A 145 11.16 -5.94 -0.88
CA SER A 145 11.64 -7.16 -0.24
C SER A 145 11.59 -7.08 1.28
N LEU A 146 12.00 -5.94 1.84
CA LEU A 146 11.95 -5.71 3.28
C LEU A 146 10.50 -5.70 3.79
N GLY A 147 9.58 -5.07 3.06
CA GLY A 147 8.16 -5.06 3.40
C GLY A 147 7.56 -6.46 3.44
N LEU A 148 7.88 -7.28 2.45
CA LEU A 148 7.43 -8.67 2.42
C LEU A 148 8.07 -9.51 3.53
N ALA A 149 9.38 -9.35 3.75
CA ALA A 149 10.12 -10.11 4.76
C ALA A 149 9.66 -9.79 6.18
N VAL A 150 9.35 -8.53 6.46
CA VAL A 150 8.87 -8.08 7.78
C VAL A 150 7.34 -8.25 7.90
N GLY A 151 6.62 -8.06 6.80
CA GLY A 151 5.16 -8.03 6.79
C GLY A 151 4.52 -9.33 7.25
N PHE A 152 4.94 -10.47 6.69
CA PHE A 152 4.35 -11.76 7.06
C PHE A 152 4.51 -12.09 8.56
N PRO A 153 5.73 -12.04 9.14
CA PRO A 153 5.88 -12.28 10.58
C PRO A 153 5.16 -11.26 11.43
N LEU A 154 5.24 -9.97 11.08
CA LEU A 154 4.63 -8.88 11.85
C LEU A 154 3.12 -9.01 11.90
N VAL A 155 2.47 -9.18 10.73
CA VAL A 155 1.01 -9.29 10.65
C VAL A 155 0.53 -10.56 11.36
N THR A 156 1.23 -11.67 11.17
CA THR A 156 0.89 -12.92 11.86
C THR A 156 0.97 -12.77 13.37
N TRP A 157 2.02 -12.12 13.87
CA TRP A 157 2.18 -11.84 15.29
C TRP A 157 1.07 -10.93 15.82
N LEU A 158 0.73 -9.86 15.08
CA LEU A 158 -0.34 -8.94 15.46
C LEU A 158 -1.69 -9.68 15.55
N MET A 159 -2.00 -10.51 14.56
CA MET A 159 -3.25 -11.27 14.57
C MET A 159 -3.34 -12.24 15.76
N ALA A 160 -2.22 -12.85 16.14
CA ALA A 160 -2.18 -13.77 17.27
C ALA A 160 -2.42 -13.05 18.60
N HIS A 161 -2.03 -11.77 18.72
CA HIS A 161 -2.08 -11.03 19.98
C HIS A 161 -3.23 -10.02 20.08
N VAL A 162 -3.64 -9.41 18.96
CA VAL A 162 -4.64 -8.33 18.92
C VAL A 162 -5.89 -8.71 18.12
N GLY A 163 -5.85 -9.81 17.39
CA GLY A 163 -6.93 -10.21 16.48
C GLY A 163 -6.89 -9.45 15.15
N TRP A 164 -7.79 -9.85 14.23
CA TRP A 164 -7.79 -9.27 12.88
C TRP A 164 -8.26 -7.81 12.84
N ILE A 165 -9.09 -7.39 13.79
CA ILE A 165 -9.56 -5.99 13.87
C ILE A 165 -8.41 -5.05 14.27
N GLY A 166 -7.51 -5.51 15.15
CA GLY A 166 -6.40 -4.70 15.63
C GLY A 166 -5.14 -4.77 14.77
N SER A 167 -5.08 -5.73 13.82
CA SER A 167 -3.94 -5.84 12.92
C SER A 167 -4.14 -5.03 11.64
#